data_99dfae03029a316d09fefd10d3dc9ab2
#
_entry.id   99dfae03029a316d09fefd10d3dc9ab2
#
_cell.length_a   1.000
_cell.length_b   1.000
_cell.length_c   1.000
_cell.angle_alpha   90.00
_cell.angle_beta   90.00
_cell.angle_gamma   90.00
#
_symmetry.space_group_name_H-M   'P 1'
#
loop_
_entity.id
_entity.type
_entity.pdbx_description
1 polymer ?
#
loop_
_entity_poly.entity_id
_entity_poly.type
_entity_poly.pdbx_seq_one_letter_code
_entity_poly.pdbx_strand_id
1 'polypeptide(L)'
;ACTALGARVVTQELDVREHDALVAWLTSVSDLEMPELVIANAGVNINTGPQHQGEDWQDVQRLLDVNIKAVFATVEGVLPGMRKRGYGQIALISSLAAWRGLPETPSYSASKAAVKVYGEAMRDAMADQGIKFNVVMPGYVESQMCAAMPGPKPFLWKSEKAARVIRRGLAANRARISFPFPLNLGCFLLSVIHPAVSGWILKRLGYGD
;
A
#
# COMPACT_ATOMS: atom_id res chain seq x y z
N ALA A 1 -14.09 -13.47 11.72
CA ALA A 1 -13.05 -14.48 11.41
C ALA A 1 -12.01 -14.56 12.52
N CYS A 2 -11.30 -13.49 12.90
CA CYS A 2 -10.24 -13.53 13.93
C CYS A 2 -10.75 -14.00 15.29
N THR A 3 -11.91 -13.52 15.75
CA THR A 3 -12.55 -13.94 17.01
C THR A 3 -12.87 -15.44 17.01
N ALA A 4 -13.32 -15.97 15.87
CA ALA A 4 -13.59 -17.42 15.72
C ALA A 4 -12.33 -18.28 15.80
N LEU A 5 -11.15 -17.68 15.67
CA LEU A 5 -9.84 -18.31 15.84
C LEU A 5 -9.24 -18.07 17.22
N GLY A 6 -10.01 -17.54 18.18
CA GLY A 6 -9.59 -17.31 19.55
C GLY A 6 -8.82 -16.01 19.80
N ALA A 7 -8.73 -15.10 18.81
CA ALA A 7 -8.07 -13.82 19.00
C ALA A 7 -8.98 -12.84 19.76
N ARG A 8 -8.40 -12.03 20.67
CA ARG A 8 -9.06 -10.84 21.20
C ARG A 8 -9.08 -9.77 20.08
N VAL A 9 -10.24 -9.27 19.77
CA VAL A 9 -10.43 -8.29 18.70
C VAL A 9 -11.05 -7.03 19.28
N VAL A 10 -10.42 -5.88 19.00
CA VAL A 10 -10.96 -4.55 19.25
C VAL A 10 -11.17 -3.88 17.89
N THR A 11 -12.33 -3.28 17.68
CA THR A 11 -12.66 -2.59 16.42
C THR A 11 -13.10 -1.17 16.72
N GLN A 12 -12.72 -0.27 15.82
CA GLN A 12 -13.19 1.12 15.78
C GLN A 12 -13.69 1.42 14.37
N GLU A 13 -14.90 1.90 14.25
CA GLU A 13 -15.38 2.48 13.00
C GLU A 13 -14.87 3.92 12.92
N LEU A 14 -14.06 4.20 11.90
CA LEU A 14 -13.41 5.49 11.71
C LEU A 14 -13.16 5.72 10.21
N ASP A 15 -13.51 6.90 9.70
CA ASP A 15 -13.04 7.33 8.39
C ASP A 15 -11.55 7.73 8.49
N VAL A 16 -10.69 7.01 7.78
CA VAL A 16 -9.24 7.26 7.82
C VAL A 16 -8.85 8.65 7.29
N ARG A 17 -9.77 9.38 6.64
CA ARG A 17 -9.58 10.76 6.20
C ARG A 17 -9.68 11.77 7.36
N GLU A 18 -10.31 11.38 8.45
CA GLU A 18 -10.30 12.14 9.70
C GLU A 18 -8.95 11.91 10.42
N HIS A 19 -7.89 12.53 9.87
CA HIS A 19 -6.51 12.20 10.22
C HIS A 19 -6.22 12.42 11.70
N ASP A 20 -6.73 13.51 12.29
CA ASP A 20 -6.53 13.81 13.72
C ASP A 20 -7.22 12.76 14.60
N ALA A 21 -8.44 12.33 14.22
CA ALA A 21 -9.16 11.28 14.93
C ALA A 21 -8.44 9.91 14.79
N LEU A 22 -7.87 9.63 13.62
CA LEU A 22 -7.06 8.43 13.39
C LEU A 22 -5.81 8.42 14.28
N VAL A 23 -5.07 9.53 14.33
CA VAL A 23 -3.88 9.67 15.18
C VAL A 23 -4.25 9.53 16.65
N ALA A 24 -5.31 10.22 17.12
CA ALA A 24 -5.77 10.14 18.49
C ALA A 24 -6.17 8.72 18.90
N TRP A 25 -6.90 8.01 18.05
CA TRP A 25 -7.28 6.61 18.29
C TRP A 25 -6.05 5.70 18.37
N LEU A 26 -5.15 5.78 17.40
CA LEU A 26 -3.93 4.97 17.39
C LEU A 26 -3.02 5.24 18.58
N THR A 27 -2.92 6.50 19.01
CA THR A 27 -2.20 6.89 20.22
C THR A 27 -2.84 6.24 21.45
N SER A 28 -4.16 6.32 21.58
CA SER A 28 -4.87 5.71 22.72
C SER A 28 -4.72 4.19 22.77
N VAL A 29 -4.75 3.51 21.60
CA VAL A 29 -4.46 2.06 21.53
C VAL A 29 -3.02 1.78 21.92
N SER A 30 -2.09 2.61 21.49
CA SER A 30 -0.66 2.48 21.78
C SER A 30 -0.34 2.68 23.26
N ASP A 31 -1.07 3.54 23.94
CA ASP A 31 -0.93 3.78 25.38
C ASP A 31 -1.49 2.62 26.22
N LEU A 32 -2.53 1.94 25.74
CA LEU A 32 -3.12 0.78 26.41
C LEU A 32 -2.31 -0.50 26.15
N GLU A 33 -2.02 -0.79 24.92
CA GLU A 33 -1.29 -1.98 24.49
C GLU A 33 -0.58 -1.70 23.17
N MET A 34 0.69 -1.28 23.24
CA MET A 34 1.48 -0.90 22.06
C MET A 34 1.56 -2.05 21.06
N PRO A 35 1.05 -1.89 19.82
CA PRO A 35 1.10 -2.93 18.81
C PRO A 35 2.55 -3.25 18.40
N GLU A 36 2.85 -4.54 18.23
CA GLU A 36 4.15 -4.97 17.69
C GLU A 36 4.22 -4.84 16.18
N LEU A 37 3.08 -5.03 15.50
CA LEU A 37 2.94 -4.89 14.04
C LEU A 37 1.75 -4.00 13.71
N VAL A 38 1.99 -2.99 12.91
CA VAL A 38 0.95 -2.13 12.31
C VAL A 38 0.96 -2.31 10.80
N ILE A 39 -0.22 -2.46 10.20
CA ILE A 39 -0.38 -2.59 8.75
C ILE A 39 -1.26 -1.44 8.25
N ALA A 40 -0.65 -0.43 7.63
CA ALA A 40 -1.39 0.65 6.96
C ALA A 40 -1.93 0.13 5.63
N ASN A 41 -3.16 -0.40 5.66
CA ASN A 41 -3.78 -1.12 4.55
C ASN A 41 -4.89 -0.34 3.83
N ALA A 42 -5.51 0.65 4.48
CA ALA A 42 -6.57 1.44 3.86
C ALA A 42 -6.11 2.01 2.51
N GLY A 43 -6.97 1.96 1.52
CA GLY A 43 -6.65 2.45 0.20
C GLY A 43 -7.86 2.40 -0.72
N VAL A 44 -7.90 3.33 -1.67
CA VAL A 44 -8.90 3.41 -2.73
C VAL A 44 -8.20 3.50 -4.09
N ASN A 45 -8.92 3.16 -5.15
CA ASN A 45 -8.49 3.35 -6.52
C ASN A 45 -9.52 4.17 -7.26
N ILE A 46 -9.06 4.98 -8.20
CA ILE A 46 -9.85 5.70 -9.19
C ILE A 46 -9.26 5.44 -10.57
N ASN A 47 -10.00 5.71 -11.61
CA ASN A 47 -9.54 5.53 -12.98
C ASN A 47 -9.97 6.70 -13.86
N THR A 48 -9.31 6.83 -15.01
CA THR A 48 -9.54 7.91 -15.99
C THR A 48 -10.87 7.82 -16.74
N GLY A 49 -11.67 6.78 -16.46
CA GLY A 49 -12.91 6.55 -17.18
C GLY A 49 -12.71 6.04 -18.62
N PRO A 50 -13.81 5.80 -19.34
CA PRO A 50 -13.75 5.40 -20.75
C PRO A 50 -13.02 6.44 -21.60
N GLN A 51 -12.19 5.99 -22.55
CA GLN A 51 -11.44 6.85 -23.45
C GLN A 51 -10.50 7.86 -22.76
N HIS A 52 -10.05 7.54 -21.53
CA HIS A 52 -9.14 8.41 -20.76
C HIS A 52 -9.63 9.85 -20.60
N GLN A 53 -10.92 10.03 -20.30
CA GLN A 53 -11.54 11.35 -20.11
C GLN A 53 -10.90 12.17 -18.98
N GLY A 54 -10.15 11.53 -18.10
CA GLY A 54 -9.48 12.11 -16.95
C GLY A 54 -10.05 11.61 -15.63
N GLU A 55 -9.35 11.92 -14.55
CA GLU A 55 -9.79 11.61 -13.18
C GLU A 55 -10.56 12.82 -12.62
N ASP A 56 -11.68 12.59 -11.93
CA ASP A 56 -12.40 13.65 -11.20
C ASP A 56 -11.53 14.21 -10.08
N TRP A 57 -11.46 15.53 -9.94
CA TRP A 57 -10.59 16.17 -8.96
C TRP A 57 -10.98 15.87 -7.50
N GLN A 58 -12.27 15.73 -7.20
CA GLN A 58 -12.73 15.39 -5.85
C GLN A 58 -12.34 13.95 -5.51
N ASP A 59 -12.42 13.05 -6.47
CA ASP A 59 -11.95 11.66 -6.31
C ASP A 59 -10.43 11.60 -6.14
N VAL A 60 -9.65 12.42 -6.87
CA VAL A 60 -8.20 12.54 -6.68
C VAL A 60 -7.88 13.01 -5.25
N GLN A 61 -8.54 14.07 -4.77
CA GLN A 61 -8.34 14.57 -3.40
C GLN A 61 -8.64 13.47 -2.37
N ARG A 62 -9.79 12.80 -2.50
CA ARG A 62 -10.16 11.67 -1.63
C ARG A 62 -9.13 10.55 -1.67
N LEU A 63 -8.61 10.22 -2.85
CA LEU A 63 -7.57 9.21 -3.00
C LEU A 63 -6.28 9.62 -2.29
N LEU A 64 -5.85 10.86 -2.41
CA LEU A 64 -4.64 11.36 -1.74
C LEU A 64 -4.81 11.36 -0.21
N ASP A 65 -5.99 11.73 0.28
CA ASP A 65 -6.30 11.71 1.72
C ASP A 65 -6.23 10.28 2.28
N VAL A 66 -6.79 9.30 1.57
CA VAL A 66 -6.78 7.89 2.02
C VAL A 66 -5.43 7.23 1.78
N ASN A 67 -4.87 7.33 0.55
CA ASN A 67 -3.72 6.52 0.16
C ASN A 67 -2.38 7.09 0.65
N ILE A 68 -2.30 8.38 0.96
CA ILE A 68 -1.07 9.04 1.39
C ILE A 68 -1.21 9.58 2.82
N LYS A 69 -2.11 10.54 3.03
CA LYS A 69 -2.20 11.24 4.33
C LYS A 69 -2.58 10.29 5.46
N ALA A 70 -3.57 9.41 5.26
CA ALA A 70 -3.95 8.43 6.27
C ALA A 70 -2.83 7.40 6.56
N VAL A 71 -2.00 7.05 5.57
CA VAL A 71 -0.81 6.22 5.79
C VAL A 71 0.19 6.94 6.68
N PHE A 72 0.47 8.22 6.43
CA PHE A 72 1.38 9.02 7.25
C PHE A 72 0.81 9.24 8.66
N ALA A 73 -0.48 9.55 8.79
CA ALA A 73 -1.18 9.67 10.06
C ALA A 73 -1.13 8.35 10.87
N THR A 74 -1.25 7.20 10.17
CA THR A 74 -1.10 5.89 10.84
C THR A 74 0.30 5.72 11.43
N VAL A 75 1.34 6.12 10.70
CA VAL A 75 2.71 6.08 11.22
C VAL A 75 2.88 7.05 12.39
N GLU A 76 2.39 8.28 12.26
CA GLU A 76 2.46 9.32 13.31
C GLU A 76 1.82 8.84 14.62
N GLY A 77 0.66 8.20 14.56
CA GLY A 77 -0.06 7.71 15.74
C GLY A 77 0.62 6.57 16.50
N VAL A 78 1.54 5.82 15.87
CA VAL A 78 2.18 4.66 16.51
C VAL A 78 3.69 4.79 16.69
N LEU A 79 4.36 5.55 15.85
CA LEU A 79 5.82 5.66 15.83
C LEU A 79 6.43 6.18 17.14
N PRO A 80 5.86 7.22 17.80
CA PRO A 80 6.40 7.72 19.07
C PRO A 80 6.44 6.63 20.16
N GLY A 81 5.38 5.85 20.29
CA GLY A 81 5.30 4.75 21.25
C GLY A 81 6.27 3.60 20.91
N MET A 82 6.39 3.23 19.63
CA MET A 82 7.37 2.23 19.19
C MET A 82 8.81 2.68 19.45
N ARG A 83 9.12 3.96 19.21
CA ARG A 83 10.45 4.55 19.53
C ARG A 83 10.75 4.48 21.01
N LYS A 84 9.78 4.84 21.87
CA LYS A 84 9.94 4.77 23.33
C LYS A 84 10.20 3.34 23.81
N ARG A 85 9.57 2.35 23.17
CA ARG A 85 9.76 0.93 23.47
C ARG A 85 11.04 0.34 22.88
N GLY A 86 11.61 0.95 21.83
CA GLY A 86 12.82 0.51 21.15
C GLY A 86 12.60 -0.65 20.16
N TYR A 87 11.36 -1.03 19.85
CA TYR A 87 11.05 -2.01 18.82
C TYR A 87 9.63 -1.84 18.26
N GLY A 88 9.43 -2.29 17.05
CA GLY A 88 8.14 -2.30 16.36
C GLY A 88 8.30 -2.64 14.88
N GLN A 89 7.19 -2.94 14.22
CA GLN A 89 7.17 -3.20 12.79
C GLN A 89 5.98 -2.52 12.14
N ILE A 90 6.23 -1.78 11.05
CA ILE A 90 5.21 -1.06 10.29
C ILE A 90 5.26 -1.55 8.84
N ALA A 91 4.15 -2.08 8.35
CA ALA A 91 3.97 -2.52 6.97
C ALA A 91 3.09 -1.52 6.21
N LEU A 92 3.61 -0.96 5.13
CA LEU A 92 2.90 -0.02 4.27
C LEU A 92 2.45 -0.72 2.99
N ILE A 93 1.15 -0.69 2.70
CA ILE A 93 0.60 -1.34 1.51
C ILE A 93 0.66 -0.38 0.32
N SER A 94 1.66 -0.59 -0.52
CA SER A 94 1.85 0.04 -1.82
C SER A 94 1.22 -0.83 -2.94
N SER A 95 1.82 -0.89 -4.12
CA SER A 95 1.41 -1.68 -5.28
C SER A 95 2.57 -1.85 -6.25
N LEU A 96 2.52 -2.82 -7.16
CA LEU A 96 3.40 -2.87 -8.32
C LEU A 96 3.24 -1.65 -9.24
N ALA A 97 2.06 -0.99 -9.25
CA ALA A 97 1.83 0.27 -9.94
C ALA A 97 2.74 1.42 -9.45
N ALA A 98 3.39 1.26 -8.29
CA ALA A 98 4.38 2.21 -7.78
C ALA A 98 5.70 2.21 -8.59
N TRP A 99 5.96 1.19 -9.39
CA TRP A 99 7.15 1.13 -10.24
C TRP A 99 6.99 1.94 -11.53
N ARG A 100 5.82 1.81 -12.16
CA ARG A 100 5.51 2.49 -13.42
C ARG A 100 4.05 2.90 -13.43
N GLY A 101 3.77 4.18 -13.61
CA GLY A 101 2.40 4.70 -13.70
C GLY A 101 1.62 4.05 -14.85
N LEU A 102 0.40 3.62 -14.53
CA LEU A 102 -0.53 3.05 -15.50
C LEU A 102 -1.43 4.18 -16.06
N PRO A 103 -1.69 4.21 -17.38
CA PRO A 103 -2.50 5.25 -18.00
C PRO A 103 -3.93 5.32 -17.44
N GLU A 104 -4.50 4.19 -17.07
CA GLU A 104 -5.87 4.10 -16.53
C GLU A 104 -6.00 4.63 -15.10
N THR A 105 -4.90 4.69 -14.33
CA THR A 105 -4.93 5.03 -12.90
C THR A 105 -3.72 5.88 -12.48
N PRO A 106 -3.51 7.08 -13.08
CA PRO A 106 -2.31 7.87 -12.85
C PRO A 106 -2.17 8.33 -11.39
N SER A 107 -3.22 8.88 -10.78
CA SER A 107 -3.20 9.32 -9.38
C SER A 107 -3.00 8.18 -8.40
N TYR A 108 -3.62 7.03 -8.65
CA TYR A 108 -3.39 5.83 -7.84
C TYR A 108 -1.92 5.40 -7.90
N SER A 109 -1.35 5.31 -9.11
CA SER A 109 0.05 4.94 -9.29
C SER A 109 0.98 5.91 -8.57
N ALA A 110 0.73 7.22 -8.69
CA ALA A 110 1.48 8.25 -7.98
C ALA A 110 1.37 8.11 -6.46
N SER A 111 0.17 7.84 -5.92
CA SER A 111 -0.03 7.64 -4.49
C SER A 111 0.73 6.42 -3.96
N LYS A 112 0.75 5.33 -4.73
CA LYS A 112 1.47 4.11 -4.34
C LYS A 112 2.98 4.25 -4.47
N ALA A 113 3.46 5.08 -5.40
CA ALA A 113 4.88 5.46 -5.48
C ALA A 113 5.29 6.31 -4.26
N ALA A 114 4.47 7.26 -3.83
CA ALA A 114 4.73 8.05 -2.63
C ALA A 114 4.86 7.16 -1.38
N VAL A 115 3.92 6.22 -1.16
CA VAL A 115 3.98 5.27 -0.04
C VAL A 115 5.22 4.37 -0.10
N LYS A 116 5.60 3.93 -1.31
CA LYS A 116 6.82 3.14 -1.51
C LYS A 116 8.07 3.92 -1.07
N VAL A 117 8.25 5.12 -1.61
CA VAL A 117 9.43 5.96 -1.32
C VAL A 117 9.47 6.34 0.17
N TYR A 118 8.33 6.73 0.74
CA TYR A 118 8.22 7.03 2.16
C TYR A 118 8.63 5.83 3.04
N GLY A 119 8.11 4.64 2.74
CA GLY A 119 8.41 3.44 3.52
C GLY A 119 9.87 3.00 3.43
N GLU A 120 10.51 3.17 2.28
CA GLU A 120 11.93 2.90 2.08
C GLU A 120 12.80 3.89 2.87
N ALA A 121 12.49 5.19 2.80
CA ALA A 121 13.19 6.21 3.57
C ALA A 121 13.03 6.02 5.09
N MET A 122 11.80 5.71 5.55
CA MET A 122 11.54 5.44 6.96
C MET A 122 12.26 4.18 7.45
N ARG A 123 12.44 3.16 6.60
CA ARG A 123 13.21 1.97 6.95
C ARG A 123 14.65 2.32 7.32
N ASP A 124 15.29 3.17 6.52
CA ASP A 124 16.68 3.58 6.76
C ASP A 124 16.77 4.52 7.96
N ALA A 125 15.86 5.49 8.06
CA ALA A 125 15.83 6.46 9.15
C ALA A 125 15.56 5.84 10.54
N MET A 126 14.86 4.70 10.61
CA MET A 126 14.46 4.05 11.86
C MET A 126 15.28 2.79 12.19
N ALA A 127 16.23 2.41 11.35
CA ALA A 127 17.00 1.17 11.52
C ALA A 127 17.70 1.07 12.88
N ASP A 128 18.38 2.13 13.29
CA ASP A 128 19.13 2.19 14.54
C ASP A 128 18.23 2.31 15.78
N GLN A 129 16.92 2.53 15.60
CA GLN A 129 15.94 2.65 16.67
C GLN A 129 15.16 1.34 16.90
N GLY A 130 15.57 0.24 16.26
CA GLY A 130 14.93 -1.07 16.39
C GLY A 130 13.55 -1.17 15.71
N ILE A 131 13.15 -0.17 14.90
CA ILE A 131 11.85 -0.14 14.23
C ILE A 131 11.98 -0.57 12.78
N LYS A 132 11.18 -1.55 12.39
CA LYS A 132 11.20 -2.16 11.08
C LYS A 132 10.12 -1.54 10.18
N PHE A 133 10.49 -1.11 9.00
CA PHE A 133 9.55 -0.72 7.96
C PHE A 133 9.61 -1.70 6.79
N ASN A 134 8.43 -2.08 6.28
CA ASN A 134 8.29 -2.99 5.14
C ASN A 134 7.31 -2.40 4.14
N VAL A 135 7.69 -2.37 2.88
CA VAL A 135 6.81 -1.96 1.79
C VAL A 135 6.26 -3.20 1.10
N VAL A 136 4.95 -3.38 1.15
CA VAL A 136 4.26 -4.47 0.48
C VAL A 136 3.76 -3.96 -0.88
N MET A 137 4.15 -4.64 -1.95
CA MET A 137 3.86 -4.24 -3.32
C MET A 137 3.15 -5.38 -4.06
N PRO A 138 1.83 -5.54 -3.86
CA PRO A 138 1.04 -6.54 -4.57
C PRO A 138 0.85 -6.16 -6.05
N GLY A 139 0.74 -7.16 -6.90
CA GLY A 139 0.03 -7.05 -8.18
C GLY A 139 -1.47 -7.20 -7.98
N TYR A 140 -2.15 -7.87 -8.91
CA TYR A 140 -3.59 -8.09 -8.80
C TYR A 140 -3.91 -9.17 -7.77
N VAL A 141 -4.73 -8.82 -6.78
CA VAL A 141 -5.25 -9.70 -5.73
C VAL A 141 -6.77 -9.59 -5.72
N GLU A 142 -7.46 -10.72 -5.64
CA GLU A 142 -8.93 -10.77 -5.59
C GLU A 142 -9.47 -9.88 -4.46
N SER A 143 -10.23 -8.87 -4.83
CA SER A 143 -10.89 -7.90 -3.94
C SER A 143 -11.95 -7.14 -4.72
N GLN A 144 -12.87 -6.47 -4.03
CA GLN A 144 -13.84 -5.57 -4.68
C GLN A 144 -13.13 -4.46 -5.48
N MET A 145 -12.06 -3.87 -4.92
CA MET A 145 -11.23 -2.88 -5.61
C MET A 145 -10.65 -3.46 -6.90
N CYS A 146 -10.06 -4.65 -6.86
CA CYS A 146 -9.47 -5.28 -8.03
C CYS A 146 -10.54 -5.64 -9.08
N ALA A 147 -11.73 -6.09 -8.65
CA ALA A 147 -12.83 -6.39 -9.55
C ALA A 147 -13.30 -5.15 -10.33
N ALA A 148 -13.35 -3.98 -9.67
CA ALA A 148 -13.76 -2.71 -10.27
C ALA A 148 -12.69 -2.07 -11.17
N MET A 149 -11.44 -2.53 -11.16
CA MET A 149 -10.39 -1.98 -12.02
C MET A 149 -10.62 -2.39 -13.48
N PRO A 150 -10.46 -1.47 -14.46
CA PRO A 150 -10.51 -1.79 -15.86
C PRO A 150 -9.28 -2.59 -16.32
N GLY A 151 -9.35 -3.14 -17.51
CA GLY A 151 -8.23 -3.78 -18.19
C GLY A 151 -7.85 -5.18 -17.69
N PRO A 152 -6.78 -5.74 -18.27
CA PRO A 152 -6.33 -7.09 -17.97
C PRO A 152 -5.74 -7.18 -16.55
N LYS A 153 -5.93 -8.32 -15.90
CA LYS A 153 -5.43 -8.61 -14.54
C LYS A 153 -4.49 -9.82 -14.58
N PRO A 154 -3.30 -9.66 -15.20
CA PRO A 154 -2.38 -10.79 -15.35
C PRO A 154 -1.92 -11.29 -13.99
N PHE A 155 -1.81 -12.61 -13.87
CA PHE A 155 -1.36 -13.27 -12.64
C PHE A 155 -2.22 -12.93 -11.42
N LEU A 156 -3.53 -12.78 -11.55
CA LEU A 156 -4.45 -12.55 -10.42
C LEU A 156 -4.27 -13.64 -9.34
N TRP A 157 -4.06 -13.22 -8.10
CA TRP A 157 -3.90 -14.13 -6.96
C TRP A 157 -5.10 -14.07 -6.02
N LYS A 158 -5.41 -15.23 -5.40
CA LYS A 158 -6.34 -15.30 -4.29
C LYS A 158 -5.77 -14.59 -3.05
N SER A 159 -6.66 -13.99 -2.25
CA SER A 159 -6.30 -13.21 -1.05
C SER A 159 -5.47 -14.02 -0.06
N GLU A 160 -5.80 -15.31 0.14
CA GLU A 160 -5.09 -16.19 1.08
C GLU A 160 -3.64 -16.45 0.65
N LYS A 161 -3.39 -16.57 -0.67
CA LYS A 161 -2.03 -16.73 -1.20
C LYS A 161 -1.20 -15.46 -0.96
N ALA A 162 -1.80 -14.30 -1.24
CA ALA A 162 -1.16 -13.01 -0.99
C ALA A 162 -0.84 -12.82 0.49
N ALA A 163 -1.81 -13.06 1.38
CA ALA A 163 -1.63 -12.96 2.83
C ALA A 163 -0.49 -13.85 3.35
N ARG A 164 -0.38 -15.10 2.86
CA ARG A 164 0.74 -15.99 3.24
C ARG A 164 2.11 -15.44 2.83
N VAL A 165 2.21 -14.85 1.64
CA VAL A 165 3.48 -14.27 1.16
C VAL A 165 3.81 -13.02 1.97
N ILE A 166 2.83 -12.15 2.24
CA ILE A 166 3.01 -10.95 3.07
C ILE A 166 3.48 -11.37 4.47
N ARG A 167 2.79 -12.28 5.13
CA ARG A 167 3.16 -12.77 6.47
C ARG A 167 4.60 -13.27 6.53
N ARG A 168 5.02 -14.11 5.55
CA ARG A 168 6.41 -14.61 5.47
C ARG A 168 7.42 -13.50 5.23
N GLY A 169 7.08 -12.52 4.40
CA GLY A 169 7.93 -11.38 4.11
C GLY A 169 8.11 -10.47 5.32
N LEU A 170 7.04 -10.23 6.09
CA LEU A 170 7.08 -9.47 7.34
C LEU A 170 7.90 -10.19 8.41
N ALA A 171 7.67 -11.49 8.61
CA ALA A 171 8.45 -12.30 9.55
C ALA A 171 9.96 -12.28 9.22
N ALA A 172 10.32 -12.27 7.94
CA ALA A 172 11.71 -12.16 7.48
C ALA A 172 12.22 -10.71 7.40
N ASN A 173 11.46 -9.72 7.84
CA ASN A 173 11.77 -8.29 7.75
C ASN A 173 12.26 -7.84 6.35
N ARG A 174 11.65 -8.34 5.29
CA ARG A 174 12.03 -7.96 3.91
C ARG A 174 11.69 -6.49 3.67
N ALA A 175 12.65 -5.73 3.12
CA ALA A 175 12.44 -4.31 2.81
C ALA A 175 11.26 -4.12 1.84
N ARG A 176 11.23 -4.91 0.77
CA ARG A 176 10.13 -4.96 -0.21
C ARG A 176 9.54 -6.37 -0.28
N ILE A 177 8.22 -6.46 -0.24
CA ILE A 177 7.47 -7.71 -0.38
C ILE A 177 6.64 -7.59 -1.65
N SER A 178 7.27 -7.82 -2.80
CA SER A 178 6.65 -7.66 -4.13
C SER A 178 6.30 -9.02 -4.75
N PHE A 179 5.11 -9.10 -5.31
CA PHE A 179 4.58 -10.31 -5.95
C PHE A 179 3.43 -9.96 -6.91
N PRO A 180 3.06 -10.87 -7.87
CA PRO A 180 3.67 -12.16 -8.18
C PRO A 180 4.92 -12.05 -9.07
N PHE A 181 5.75 -13.07 -9.06
CA PHE A 181 6.74 -13.27 -10.11
C PHE A 181 6.05 -13.94 -11.33
N PRO A 182 6.37 -13.55 -12.58
CA PRO A 182 7.40 -12.57 -13.00
C PRO A 182 6.89 -11.13 -13.11
N LEU A 183 5.63 -10.83 -12.80
CA LEU A 183 5.03 -9.50 -12.96
C LEU A 183 5.80 -8.40 -12.21
N ASN A 184 6.21 -8.69 -10.97
CA ASN A 184 6.99 -7.75 -10.15
C ASN A 184 8.34 -7.39 -10.80
N LEU A 185 9.03 -8.33 -11.43
CA LEU A 185 10.24 -8.07 -12.19
C LEU A 185 9.95 -7.23 -13.44
N GLY A 186 8.89 -7.57 -14.17
CA GLY A 186 8.47 -6.80 -15.34
C GLY A 186 8.15 -5.34 -15.01
N CYS A 187 7.38 -5.08 -13.94
CA CYS A 187 7.07 -3.72 -13.49
C CYS A 187 8.35 -2.95 -13.08
N PHE A 188 9.28 -3.60 -12.40
CA PHE A 188 10.57 -2.99 -12.07
C PHE A 188 11.37 -2.63 -13.34
N LEU A 189 11.49 -3.54 -14.31
CA LEU A 189 12.18 -3.26 -15.57
C LEU A 189 11.53 -2.10 -16.34
N LEU A 190 10.20 -2.04 -16.37
CA LEU A 190 9.48 -0.92 -16.99
C LEU A 190 9.78 0.44 -16.33
N SER A 191 10.21 0.46 -15.06
CA SER A 191 10.53 1.71 -14.36
C SER A 191 11.93 2.25 -14.69
N VAL A 192 12.85 1.40 -15.15
CA VAL A 192 14.25 1.79 -15.43
C VAL A 192 14.51 2.08 -16.91
N ILE A 193 13.61 1.68 -17.81
CA ILE A 193 13.70 2.00 -19.23
C ILE A 193 13.06 3.33 -19.56
N HIS A 194 13.48 3.93 -20.67
CA HIS A 194 12.96 5.23 -21.10
C HIS A 194 11.42 5.24 -21.20
N PRO A 195 10.72 6.29 -20.72
CA PRO A 195 9.25 6.33 -20.65
C PRO A 195 8.54 6.10 -22.00
N ALA A 196 9.10 6.56 -23.11
CA ALA A 196 8.52 6.31 -24.44
C ALA A 196 8.51 4.82 -24.80
N VAL A 197 9.58 4.07 -24.43
CA VAL A 197 9.67 2.64 -24.68
C VAL A 197 8.73 1.88 -23.77
N SER A 198 8.73 2.19 -22.47
CA SER A 198 7.81 1.56 -21.52
C SER A 198 6.33 1.87 -21.83
N GLY A 199 6.02 3.07 -22.31
CA GLY A 199 4.68 3.44 -22.76
C GLY A 199 4.24 2.64 -23.99
N TRP A 200 5.13 2.47 -24.97
CA TRP A 200 4.87 1.62 -26.14
C TRP A 200 4.61 0.15 -25.73
N ILE A 201 5.39 -0.39 -24.79
CA ILE A 201 5.18 -1.75 -24.26
C ILE A 201 3.81 -1.85 -23.57
N LEU A 202 3.46 -0.89 -22.71
CA LEU A 202 2.17 -0.89 -22.00
C LEU A 202 0.98 -0.90 -22.97
N LYS A 203 1.01 -0.08 -24.03
CA LYS A 203 -0.02 -0.12 -25.09
C LYS A 203 -0.12 -1.48 -25.75
N ARG A 204 1.01 -2.12 -26.07
CA ARG A 204 1.02 -3.49 -26.65
C ARG A 204 0.47 -4.55 -25.70
N LEU A 205 0.49 -4.30 -24.40
CA LEU A 205 -0.08 -5.18 -23.37
C LEU A 205 -1.54 -4.86 -23.04
N GLY A 206 -2.18 -3.91 -23.76
CA GLY A 206 -3.58 -3.53 -23.56
C GLY A 206 -3.80 -2.58 -22.38
N TYR A 207 -2.79 -1.77 -22.05
CA TYR A 207 -2.91 -0.68 -21.10
C TYR A 207 -2.86 0.66 -21.84
N GLY A 208 -3.93 1.45 -21.73
CA GLY A 208 -3.98 2.79 -22.33
C GLY A 208 -4.58 2.83 -23.74
N ASP A 209 -5.51 1.92 -24.05
CA ASP A 209 -6.37 1.94 -25.24
C ASP A 209 -7.76 2.47 -24.90
#